data_8a856fe2ab394999ece1795065209305
#
_entry.id   8a856fe2ab394999ece1795065209305
#
_cell.length_a   1.000
_cell.length_b   1.000
_cell.length_c   1.000
_cell.angle_alpha   90.00
_cell.angle_beta   90.00
_cell.angle_gamma   90.00
#
_symmetry.space_group_name_H-M   'P 1'
#
loop_
_entity.id
_entity.type
_entity.pdbx_description
1 polymer ?
#
loop_
_entity_poly.entity_id
_entity_poly.type
_entity_poly.pdbx_seq_one_letter_code
_entity_poly.pdbx_strand_id
1 'polypeptide(L)'
;MQYAEPPLLLENVIAEPSKVIALLEQNVPYTPLGGWYRPGVDPDEATSAMWFQKDWVHDGVAVEGADLFLEHEAYFEASRRFYGAELILPHSVYVNIMAGLDRFGPAHTDNPKFRGRERANTPMWLLRTMLWSGLFERWEIVQATSIWWLSDVEEGGLAYWADGPDKPPHRHVGRMANTALLGDNHRMFHQVERVGPFDQGTRMVTPRAELGPARDGTGDWIVVDRKTEVFRAPLEKFRVSVLWKADVYKTEEERRRVEDDRLTLEDVAEIFDRDLKERGEDLRIDLGRLDEAFLQKALACVYPEALPVGAGRSIYDD
;
A
#
# COMPACT_ATOMS: atom_id res chain seq x y z
N MET A 1 18.91 8.08 1.28
CA MET A 1 18.05 7.03 0.68
C MET A 1 18.18 7.09 -0.84
N GLN A 2 18.36 5.95 -1.51
CA GLN A 2 18.33 5.85 -2.97
C GLN A 2 16.88 5.61 -3.39
N TYR A 3 16.35 6.40 -4.33
CA TYR A 3 15.00 6.20 -4.87
C TYR A 3 14.98 5.03 -5.85
N ALA A 4 13.79 4.47 -6.04
CA ALA A 4 13.57 3.32 -6.91
C ALA A 4 13.77 3.69 -8.39
N GLU A 5 14.15 2.69 -9.17
CA GLU A 5 14.09 2.77 -10.63
C GLU A 5 12.62 2.89 -11.10
N PRO A 6 12.38 3.43 -12.31
CA PRO A 6 11.04 3.47 -12.88
C PRO A 6 10.38 2.10 -12.94
N PRO A 7 9.10 1.96 -12.53
CA PRO A 7 8.42 0.68 -12.51
C PRO A 7 8.22 0.11 -13.93
N LEU A 8 8.12 -1.20 -14.01
CA LEU A 8 7.81 -1.89 -15.27
C LEU A 8 6.30 -1.89 -15.51
N LEU A 9 5.88 -1.49 -16.69
CA LEU A 9 4.52 -1.68 -17.17
C LEU A 9 4.37 -3.07 -17.78
N LEU A 10 3.43 -3.85 -17.28
CA LEU A 10 3.02 -5.14 -17.80
C LEU A 10 1.63 -4.99 -18.42
N GLU A 11 1.44 -5.53 -19.62
CA GLU A 11 0.17 -5.48 -20.35
C GLU A 11 -0.42 -6.87 -20.52
N ASN A 12 -1.77 -6.97 -20.58
CA ASN A 12 -2.49 -8.22 -20.75
C ASN A 12 -2.09 -9.30 -19.72
N VAL A 13 -1.95 -8.89 -18.47
CA VAL A 13 -1.37 -9.71 -17.39
C VAL A 13 -2.20 -10.95 -17.11
N ILE A 14 -3.51 -10.79 -16.94
CA ILE A 14 -4.43 -11.90 -16.64
C ILE A 14 -5.10 -12.38 -17.92
N ALA A 15 -4.90 -13.63 -18.28
CA ALA A 15 -5.47 -14.21 -19.51
C ALA A 15 -7.01 -14.22 -19.51
N GLU A 16 -7.62 -14.42 -18.35
CA GLU A 16 -9.07 -14.51 -18.16
C GLU A 16 -9.53 -13.57 -17.02
N PRO A 17 -9.70 -12.26 -17.26
CA PRO A 17 -10.14 -11.32 -16.22
C PRO A 17 -11.48 -11.66 -15.55
N SER A 18 -12.33 -12.42 -16.21
CA SER A 18 -13.59 -12.94 -15.64
C SER A 18 -13.37 -13.83 -14.39
N LYS A 19 -12.24 -14.52 -14.30
CA LYS A 19 -11.88 -15.28 -13.08
C LYS A 19 -11.63 -14.36 -11.88
N VAL A 20 -11.10 -13.16 -12.14
CA VAL A 20 -10.91 -12.15 -11.08
C VAL A 20 -12.27 -11.63 -10.60
N ILE A 21 -13.22 -11.41 -11.50
CA ILE A 21 -14.59 -10.99 -11.13
C ILE A 21 -15.25 -12.07 -10.25
N ALA A 22 -15.16 -13.34 -10.64
CA ALA A 22 -15.67 -14.44 -9.83
C ALA A 22 -15.01 -14.50 -8.44
N LEU A 23 -13.68 -14.27 -8.37
CA LEU A 23 -12.94 -14.23 -7.12
C LEU A 23 -13.37 -13.04 -6.24
N LEU A 24 -13.64 -11.87 -6.84
CA LEU A 24 -14.20 -10.73 -6.14
C LEU A 24 -15.57 -11.05 -5.52
N GLU A 25 -16.46 -11.67 -6.27
CA GLU A 25 -17.81 -12.04 -5.81
C GLU A 25 -17.80 -13.09 -4.71
N GLN A 26 -16.88 -14.04 -4.77
CA GLN A 26 -16.72 -15.10 -3.76
C GLN A 26 -16.18 -14.58 -2.43
N ASN A 27 -15.48 -13.47 -2.45
CA ASN A 27 -14.78 -12.93 -1.28
C ASN A 27 -15.44 -11.69 -0.65
N VAL A 28 -16.73 -11.47 -0.89
CA VAL A 28 -17.47 -10.39 -0.22
C VAL A 28 -17.71 -10.70 1.27
N PRO A 29 -17.98 -9.71 2.13
CA PRO A 29 -17.92 -8.29 1.86
C PRO A 29 -16.50 -7.72 1.85
N TYR A 30 -16.34 -6.56 1.19
CA TYR A 30 -15.16 -5.70 1.30
C TYR A 30 -15.48 -4.60 2.30
N THR A 31 -14.51 -4.26 3.16
CA THR A 31 -14.69 -3.26 4.24
C THR A 31 -13.77 -2.06 4.04
N PRO A 32 -14.11 -0.88 4.57
CA PRO A 32 -13.26 0.29 4.44
C PRO A 32 -11.85 0.08 4.98
N LEU A 33 -10.87 0.64 4.30
CA LEU A 33 -9.47 0.60 4.72
C LEU A 33 -9.29 1.36 6.05
N GLY A 34 -9.07 0.60 7.15
CA GLY A 34 -9.05 1.13 8.52
C GLY A 34 -7.77 1.86 8.93
N GLY A 35 -6.75 1.87 8.09
CA GLY A 35 -5.44 2.42 8.47
C GLY A 35 -5.33 3.95 8.46
N TRP A 36 -6.35 4.64 7.98
CA TRP A 36 -6.35 6.09 7.78
C TRP A 36 -7.24 6.86 8.76
N TYR A 37 -7.76 6.17 9.79
CA TYR A 37 -8.55 6.85 10.82
C TYR A 37 -7.68 7.81 11.62
N ARG A 38 -8.22 9.00 11.88
CA ARG A 38 -7.51 10.02 12.70
C ARG A 38 -7.34 9.49 14.12
N PRO A 39 -6.13 9.58 14.71
CA PRO A 39 -5.93 9.23 16.10
C PRO A 39 -6.85 10.03 17.02
N GLY A 40 -7.47 9.37 18.00
CA GLY A 40 -8.34 10.00 19.00
C GLY A 40 -9.79 10.23 18.56
N VAL A 41 -10.18 9.81 17.36
CA VAL A 41 -11.60 9.76 16.96
C VAL A 41 -12.22 8.47 17.49
N ASP A 42 -13.42 8.58 18.03
CA ASP A 42 -14.21 7.40 18.43
C ASP A 42 -14.39 6.51 17.17
N PRO A 43 -14.06 5.20 17.25
CA PRO A 43 -14.27 4.28 16.12
C PRO A 43 -15.70 4.27 15.57
N ASP A 44 -16.70 4.55 16.42
CA ASP A 44 -18.10 4.63 15.98
C ASP A 44 -18.45 5.94 15.26
N GLU A 45 -17.63 6.97 15.41
CA GLU A 45 -17.73 8.28 14.74
C GLU A 45 -16.73 8.42 13.61
N ALA A 46 -15.74 7.53 13.52
CA ALA A 46 -14.74 7.54 12.46
C ALA A 46 -15.42 7.38 11.10
N THR A 47 -14.90 8.11 10.12
CA THR A 47 -15.33 7.98 8.72
C THR A 47 -14.13 7.78 7.82
N SER A 48 -14.36 7.10 6.70
CA SER A 48 -13.38 6.85 5.65
C SER A 48 -14.01 7.15 4.31
N ALA A 49 -13.22 7.53 3.34
CA ALA A 49 -13.68 7.56 1.95
C ALA A 49 -14.07 6.14 1.49
N MET A 50 -14.81 6.04 0.39
CA MET A 50 -15.18 4.74 -0.20
C MET A 50 -13.96 4.05 -0.84
N TRP A 51 -13.06 3.64 0.02
CA TRP A 51 -11.88 2.85 -0.27
C TRP A 51 -11.94 1.57 0.54
N PHE A 52 -12.31 0.49 -0.11
CA PHE A 52 -12.52 -0.83 0.48
C PHE A 52 -11.32 -1.72 0.22
N GLN A 53 -10.99 -2.58 1.17
CA GLN A 53 -9.87 -3.51 1.06
C GLN A 53 -10.25 -4.90 1.57
N LYS A 54 -9.58 -5.92 1.04
CA LYS A 54 -9.55 -7.27 1.60
C LYS A 54 -8.27 -7.99 1.21
N ASP A 55 -7.68 -8.66 2.19
CA ASP A 55 -6.56 -9.55 1.94
C ASP A 55 -7.07 -10.87 1.33
N TRP A 56 -6.46 -11.27 0.22
CA TRP A 56 -6.66 -12.57 -0.40
C TRP A 56 -5.55 -13.55 -0.03
N VAL A 57 -4.34 -13.03 0.26
CA VAL A 57 -3.23 -13.77 0.84
C VAL A 57 -2.57 -12.92 1.92
N HIS A 58 -2.51 -13.44 3.12
CA HIS A 58 -1.85 -12.80 4.25
C HIS A 58 -1.40 -13.85 5.27
N ASP A 59 -0.16 -13.73 5.79
CA ASP A 59 0.43 -14.60 6.82
C ASP A 59 0.28 -16.11 6.51
N GLY A 60 0.50 -16.49 5.24
CA GLY A 60 0.41 -17.87 4.79
C GLY A 60 -1.02 -18.40 4.61
N VAL A 61 -2.03 -17.59 4.86
CA VAL A 61 -3.44 -17.92 4.61
C VAL A 61 -3.86 -17.33 3.27
N ALA A 62 -4.37 -18.18 2.37
CA ALA A 62 -4.84 -17.78 1.06
C ALA A 62 -6.32 -18.15 0.87
N VAL A 63 -7.10 -17.27 0.25
CA VAL A 63 -8.44 -17.62 -0.23
C VAL A 63 -8.32 -18.53 -1.45
N GLU A 64 -9.32 -19.37 -1.70
CA GLU A 64 -9.36 -20.25 -2.88
C GLU A 64 -9.30 -19.42 -4.17
N GLY A 65 -8.39 -19.76 -5.09
CA GLY A 65 -8.17 -19.07 -6.35
C GLY A 65 -7.18 -17.88 -6.29
N ALA A 66 -6.64 -17.53 -5.13
CA ALA A 66 -5.66 -16.45 -5.00
C ALA A 66 -4.31 -16.75 -5.68
N ASP A 67 -4.04 -18.03 -5.99
CA ASP A 67 -2.90 -18.49 -6.78
C ASP A 67 -2.82 -17.81 -8.16
N LEU A 68 -3.98 -17.40 -8.72
CA LEU A 68 -4.04 -16.59 -9.94
C LEU A 68 -3.10 -15.36 -9.91
N PHE A 69 -2.91 -14.77 -8.75
CA PHE A 69 -1.98 -13.64 -8.54
C PHE A 69 -0.72 -14.07 -7.79
N LEU A 70 -0.85 -14.90 -6.75
CA LEU A 70 0.26 -15.27 -5.89
C LEU A 70 1.37 -15.96 -6.67
N GLU A 71 1.01 -16.86 -7.60
CA GLU A 71 1.94 -17.67 -8.39
C GLU A 71 2.04 -17.22 -9.85
N HIS A 72 1.74 -15.93 -10.11
CA HIS A 72 1.71 -15.40 -11.47
C HIS A 72 3.11 -15.24 -12.05
N GLU A 73 3.50 -16.08 -13.04
CA GLU A 73 4.86 -16.14 -13.59
C GLU A 73 5.36 -14.79 -14.15
N ALA A 74 4.49 -13.97 -14.78
CA ALA A 74 4.89 -12.66 -15.27
C ALA A 74 5.39 -11.72 -14.15
N TYR A 75 4.88 -11.87 -12.91
CA TYR A 75 5.37 -11.11 -11.77
C TYR A 75 6.75 -11.59 -11.31
N PHE A 76 6.98 -12.89 -11.31
CA PHE A 76 8.30 -13.45 -11.01
C PHE A 76 9.35 -13.02 -12.02
N GLU A 77 9.06 -13.17 -13.32
CA GLU A 77 9.97 -12.78 -14.39
C GLU A 77 10.29 -11.27 -14.36
N ALA A 78 9.24 -10.44 -14.21
CA ALA A 78 9.40 -9.00 -14.11
C ALA A 78 10.21 -8.59 -12.86
N SER A 79 9.97 -9.24 -11.72
CA SER A 79 10.72 -8.98 -10.49
C SER A 79 12.20 -9.39 -10.62
N ARG A 80 12.46 -10.59 -11.16
CA ARG A 80 13.85 -11.03 -11.43
C ARG A 80 14.59 -10.03 -12.31
N ARG A 81 13.94 -9.56 -13.36
CA ARG A 81 14.53 -8.57 -14.29
C ARG A 81 14.74 -7.21 -13.63
N PHE A 82 13.76 -6.73 -12.87
CA PHE A 82 13.81 -5.40 -12.24
C PHE A 82 14.89 -5.31 -11.15
N TYR A 83 14.99 -6.33 -10.31
CA TYR A 83 15.91 -6.34 -9.16
C TYR A 83 17.24 -7.05 -9.43
N GLY A 84 17.39 -7.76 -10.54
CA GLY A 84 18.54 -8.63 -10.77
C GLY A 84 18.67 -9.73 -9.71
N ALA A 85 17.53 -10.30 -9.27
CA ALA A 85 17.43 -11.21 -8.14
C ALA A 85 17.07 -12.63 -8.57
N GLU A 86 17.55 -13.63 -7.80
CA GLU A 86 17.25 -15.04 -8.07
C GLU A 86 15.97 -15.51 -7.35
N LEU A 87 15.75 -15.00 -6.13
CA LEU A 87 14.69 -15.44 -5.26
C LEU A 87 13.62 -14.37 -5.10
N ILE A 88 12.41 -14.73 -5.50
CA ILE A 88 11.20 -13.92 -5.35
C ILE A 88 10.23 -14.75 -4.51
N LEU A 89 9.91 -14.29 -3.31
CA LEU A 89 9.08 -15.00 -2.34
C LEU A 89 7.77 -14.25 -2.10
N PRO A 90 6.70 -14.56 -2.84
CA PRO A 90 5.40 -13.91 -2.67
C PRO A 90 4.84 -14.21 -1.27
N HIS A 91 4.24 -13.20 -0.66
CA HIS A 91 3.66 -13.36 0.68
C HIS A 91 2.33 -12.65 0.87
N SER A 92 1.93 -11.78 -0.06
CA SER A 92 0.71 -11.00 0.11
C SER A 92 0.02 -10.72 -1.23
N VAL A 93 -1.29 -10.90 -1.24
CA VAL A 93 -2.19 -10.43 -2.29
C VAL A 93 -3.38 -9.77 -1.62
N TYR A 94 -3.69 -8.53 -1.99
CA TYR A 94 -4.87 -7.85 -1.48
C TYR A 94 -5.53 -6.97 -2.53
N VAL A 95 -6.81 -6.73 -2.32
CA VAL A 95 -7.66 -5.98 -3.25
C VAL A 95 -8.01 -4.63 -2.66
N ASN A 96 -7.90 -3.59 -3.48
CA ASN A 96 -8.48 -2.28 -3.22
C ASN A 96 -9.59 -2.00 -4.22
N ILE A 97 -10.74 -1.56 -3.71
CA ILE A 97 -11.91 -1.17 -4.51
C ILE A 97 -12.33 0.24 -4.10
N MET A 98 -12.39 1.15 -5.06
CA MET A 98 -12.66 2.56 -4.81
C MET A 98 -13.69 3.10 -5.79
N ALA A 99 -14.50 4.05 -5.34
CA ALA A 99 -15.41 4.81 -6.19
C ALA A 99 -15.75 6.16 -5.56
N GLY A 100 -16.15 7.15 -6.39
CA GLY A 100 -16.65 8.42 -5.93
C GLY A 100 -15.67 9.21 -5.05
N LEU A 101 -14.41 9.31 -5.46
CA LEU A 101 -13.37 10.07 -4.78
C LEU A 101 -13.04 11.32 -5.59
N ASP A 102 -13.56 12.48 -5.21
CA ASP A 102 -13.34 13.76 -5.89
C ASP A 102 -11.99 14.42 -5.53
N ARG A 103 -11.24 13.81 -4.62
CA ARG A 103 -9.87 14.17 -4.25
C ARG A 103 -8.94 12.96 -4.36
N PHE A 104 -7.66 13.19 -4.30
CA PHE A 104 -6.63 12.15 -4.43
C PHE A 104 -6.55 11.30 -3.16
N GLY A 105 -6.04 10.09 -3.27
CA GLY A 105 -5.53 9.35 -2.12
C GLY A 105 -4.33 10.07 -1.50
N PRO A 106 -3.82 9.63 -0.34
CA PRO A 106 -2.57 10.20 0.20
C PRO A 106 -1.38 9.82 -0.69
N ALA A 107 -0.48 10.76 -0.92
CA ALA A 107 0.81 10.46 -1.51
C ALA A 107 1.70 9.80 -0.44
N HIS A 108 2.22 8.61 -0.71
CA HIS A 108 2.99 7.84 0.27
C HIS A 108 3.96 6.87 -0.41
N THR A 109 4.90 6.36 0.38
CA THR A 109 5.61 5.12 0.09
C THR A 109 4.99 3.99 0.90
N ASP A 110 5.13 2.74 0.46
CA ASP A 110 4.70 1.58 1.23
C ASP A 110 5.52 1.42 2.51
N ASN A 111 4.98 0.70 3.50
CA ASN A 111 5.70 0.44 4.73
C ASN A 111 6.87 -0.51 4.49
N PRO A 112 8.09 -0.13 4.88
CA PRO A 112 9.26 -0.96 4.70
C PRO A 112 9.25 -2.18 5.63
N LYS A 113 10.05 -3.17 5.27
CA LYS A 113 10.33 -4.36 6.07
C LYS A 113 11.84 -4.46 6.30
N PHE A 114 12.21 -4.77 7.52
CA PHE A 114 13.61 -5.00 7.89
C PHE A 114 13.75 -6.39 8.53
N ARG A 115 14.94 -6.98 8.50
CA ARG A 115 15.19 -8.24 9.19
C ARG A 115 14.86 -8.12 10.68
N GLY A 116 13.84 -8.83 11.12
CA GLY A 116 13.31 -8.79 12.48
C GLY A 116 12.29 -7.69 12.77
N ARG A 117 12.12 -6.68 11.91
CA ARG A 117 11.18 -5.56 12.13
C ARG A 117 10.23 -5.41 10.96
N GLU A 118 8.93 -5.49 11.24
CA GLU A 118 7.85 -5.35 10.28
C GLU A 118 6.56 -4.87 10.96
N ARG A 119 5.51 -4.60 10.19
CA ARG A 119 4.26 -4.03 10.69
C ARG A 119 3.63 -4.84 11.84
N ALA A 120 3.81 -6.16 11.87
CA ALA A 120 3.24 -7.03 12.90
C ALA A 120 3.86 -6.81 14.29
N ASN A 121 5.10 -6.27 14.35
CA ASN A 121 5.86 -6.16 15.61
C ASN A 121 6.52 -4.79 15.83
N THR A 122 6.26 -3.81 14.95
CA THR A 122 6.88 -2.49 15.03
C THR A 122 5.88 -1.43 14.56
N PRO A 123 5.71 -0.31 15.30
CA PRO A 123 4.84 0.78 14.87
C PRO A 123 5.20 1.30 13.47
N MET A 124 4.20 1.57 12.64
CA MET A 124 4.42 2.03 11.26
C MET A 124 5.27 3.30 11.18
N TRP A 125 5.03 4.25 12.06
CA TRP A 125 5.82 5.49 12.09
C TRP A 125 7.30 5.22 12.33
N LEU A 126 7.64 4.23 13.17
CA LEU A 126 9.03 3.87 13.46
C LEU A 126 9.68 3.17 12.25
N LEU A 127 8.98 2.24 11.59
CA LEU A 127 9.45 1.62 10.35
C LEU A 127 9.75 2.68 9.27
N ARG A 128 8.86 3.67 9.11
CA ARG A 128 9.07 4.78 8.17
C ARG A 128 10.28 5.63 8.57
N THR A 129 10.41 5.97 9.86
CA THR A 129 11.59 6.69 10.36
C THR A 129 12.88 5.92 10.15
N MET A 130 12.88 4.58 10.36
CA MET A 130 14.02 3.72 10.04
C MET A 130 14.41 3.83 8.55
N LEU A 131 13.43 3.79 7.65
CA LEU A 131 13.67 3.95 6.20
C LEU A 131 14.27 5.33 5.88
N TRP A 132 13.61 6.40 6.35
CA TRP A 132 14.03 7.77 6.03
C TRP A 132 15.35 8.20 6.67
N SER A 133 15.73 7.59 7.81
CA SER A 133 17.02 7.84 8.43
C SER A 133 18.22 7.35 7.62
N GLY A 134 18.02 6.30 6.80
CA GLY A 134 19.09 5.59 6.09
C GLY A 134 19.99 4.74 6.99
N LEU A 135 19.76 4.73 8.31
CA LEU A 135 20.64 4.04 9.29
C LEU A 135 20.48 2.51 9.22
N PHE A 136 19.38 2.03 8.65
CA PHE A 136 18.99 0.61 8.66
C PHE A 136 19.06 -0.06 7.29
N GLU A 137 19.64 0.56 6.27
CA GLU A 137 19.69 0.04 4.89
C GLU A 137 20.26 -1.38 4.81
N ARG A 138 21.25 -1.72 5.63
CA ARG A 138 21.84 -3.08 5.63
C ARG A 138 20.88 -4.18 6.09
N TRP A 139 19.81 -3.85 6.82
CA TRP A 139 18.78 -4.79 7.27
C TRP A 139 17.49 -4.74 6.46
N GLU A 140 17.39 -3.82 5.54
CA GLU A 140 16.20 -3.71 4.72
C GLU A 140 15.97 -4.97 3.89
N ILE A 141 14.73 -5.44 3.85
CA ILE A 141 14.28 -6.49 2.96
C ILE A 141 13.60 -5.81 1.77
N VAL A 142 14.22 -5.95 0.61
CA VAL A 142 13.66 -5.42 -0.63
C VAL A 142 12.37 -6.14 -0.96
N GLN A 143 11.34 -5.38 -1.32
CA GLN A 143 10.04 -5.93 -1.68
C GLN A 143 9.62 -5.47 -3.08
N ALA A 144 9.22 -6.43 -3.91
CA ALA A 144 8.54 -6.15 -5.16
C ALA A 144 7.06 -5.92 -4.89
N THR A 145 6.49 -4.88 -5.48
CA THR A 145 5.05 -4.64 -5.48
C THR A 145 4.55 -4.58 -6.92
N SER A 146 3.52 -5.36 -7.23
CA SER A 146 2.75 -5.22 -8.47
C SER A 146 1.36 -4.67 -8.14
N ILE A 147 0.91 -3.67 -8.87
CA ILE A 147 -0.46 -3.15 -8.81
C ILE A 147 -1.12 -3.44 -10.16
N TRP A 148 -2.07 -4.35 -10.18
CA TRP A 148 -2.85 -4.70 -11.35
C TRP A 148 -4.24 -4.05 -11.30
N TRP A 149 -4.82 -3.69 -12.46
CA TRP A 149 -6.15 -3.06 -12.57
C TRP A 149 -7.11 -3.91 -13.40
N LEU A 150 -8.34 -4.05 -12.91
CA LEU A 150 -9.39 -4.83 -13.58
C LEU A 150 -9.95 -4.10 -14.81
N SER A 151 -10.21 -2.81 -14.69
CA SER A 151 -10.94 -2.02 -15.69
C SER A 151 -10.44 -0.59 -15.77
N ASP A 152 -10.80 0.05 -16.86
CA ASP A 152 -10.69 1.51 -16.99
C ASP A 152 -11.85 2.16 -16.27
N VAL A 153 -11.56 3.19 -15.47
CA VAL A 153 -12.56 3.99 -14.77
C VAL A 153 -12.36 5.47 -15.08
N GLU A 154 -13.35 6.27 -14.78
CA GLU A 154 -13.26 7.73 -14.94
C GLU A 154 -12.15 8.27 -14.03
N GLU A 155 -11.11 8.84 -14.62
CA GLU A 155 -9.82 9.19 -14.02
C GLU A 155 -9.12 7.93 -13.44
N GLY A 156 -9.17 7.67 -12.15
CA GLY A 156 -8.71 6.44 -11.49
C GLY A 156 -7.23 6.08 -11.65
N GLY A 157 -6.41 7.01 -12.13
CA GLY A 157 -5.00 6.80 -12.40
C GLY A 157 -4.13 6.57 -11.16
N LEU A 158 -2.84 6.37 -11.43
CA LEU A 158 -1.79 6.31 -10.43
C LEU A 158 -0.68 7.31 -10.80
N ALA A 159 -0.48 8.32 -9.96
CA ALA A 159 0.72 9.15 -10.02
C ALA A 159 1.84 8.47 -9.24
N TYR A 160 3.08 8.53 -9.73
CA TYR A 160 4.25 7.94 -9.05
C TYR A 160 5.53 8.73 -9.37
N TRP A 161 6.46 8.79 -8.41
CA TRP A 161 7.66 9.62 -8.47
C TRP A 161 8.91 8.77 -8.69
N ALA A 162 9.04 8.23 -9.91
CA ALA A 162 10.16 7.38 -10.28
C ALA A 162 11.52 8.12 -10.28
N ASP A 163 11.51 9.42 -10.56
CA ASP A 163 12.72 10.26 -10.60
C ASP A 163 13.03 10.94 -9.26
N GLY A 164 12.33 10.56 -8.20
CA GLY A 164 12.43 11.14 -6.87
C GLY A 164 11.35 12.17 -6.55
N PRO A 165 11.09 12.44 -5.26
CA PRO A 165 9.98 13.27 -4.81
C PRO A 165 10.11 14.77 -5.16
N ASP A 166 11.30 15.23 -5.52
CA ASP A 166 11.58 16.60 -5.95
C ASP A 166 11.29 16.85 -7.45
N LYS A 167 10.89 15.80 -8.18
CA LYS A 167 10.52 15.86 -9.60
C LYS A 167 9.00 15.74 -9.78
N PRO A 168 8.46 16.19 -10.92
CA PRO A 168 7.05 15.95 -11.24
C PRO A 168 6.73 14.45 -11.30
N PRO A 169 5.52 14.03 -10.91
CA PRO A 169 5.14 12.63 -10.99
C PRO A 169 4.96 12.17 -12.44
N HIS A 170 5.33 10.93 -12.69
CA HIS A 170 4.81 10.16 -13.81
C HIS A 170 3.37 9.75 -13.51
N ARG A 171 2.62 9.38 -14.55
CA ARG A 171 1.22 8.97 -14.41
C ARG A 171 0.90 7.76 -15.26
N HIS A 172 0.24 6.79 -14.67
CA HIS A 172 -0.40 5.71 -15.40
C HIS A 172 -1.90 5.98 -15.41
N VAL A 173 -2.41 6.35 -16.58
CA VAL A 173 -3.80 6.79 -16.80
C VAL A 173 -4.34 6.29 -18.15
N GLY A 174 -5.66 6.28 -18.30
CA GLY A 174 -6.31 5.92 -19.55
C GLY A 174 -6.52 4.41 -19.67
N ARG A 175 -5.71 3.74 -20.48
CA ARG A 175 -5.80 2.28 -20.66
C ARG A 175 -5.13 1.55 -19.50
N MET A 176 -5.87 1.33 -18.43
CA MET A 176 -5.39 0.62 -17.24
C MET A 176 -5.89 -0.83 -17.18
N ALA A 177 -7.01 -1.12 -17.84
CA ALA A 177 -7.62 -2.45 -17.82
C ALA A 177 -6.61 -3.55 -18.20
N ASN A 178 -6.49 -4.54 -17.29
CA ASN A 178 -5.59 -5.68 -17.43
C ASN A 178 -4.10 -5.31 -17.61
N THR A 179 -3.68 -4.17 -17.06
CA THR A 179 -2.27 -3.79 -16.95
C THR A 179 -1.80 -3.91 -15.50
N ALA A 180 -0.49 -3.96 -15.30
CA ALA A 180 0.11 -3.83 -13.98
C ALA A 180 1.37 -2.97 -13.99
N LEU A 181 1.60 -2.22 -12.92
CA LEU A 181 2.90 -1.59 -12.64
C LEU A 181 3.62 -2.40 -11.58
N LEU A 182 4.84 -2.86 -11.89
CA LEU A 182 5.68 -3.60 -10.98
C LEU A 182 6.95 -2.81 -10.67
N GLY A 183 7.23 -2.60 -9.38
CA GLY A 183 8.40 -1.85 -8.93
C GLY A 183 8.56 -1.86 -7.42
N ASP A 184 9.38 -0.94 -6.93
CA ASP A 184 9.71 -0.76 -5.51
C ASP A 184 8.90 0.39 -4.91
N ASN A 185 7.73 0.08 -4.38
CA ASN A 185 6.85 1.06 -3.77
C ASN A 185 7.31 1.57 -2.39
N HIS A 186 8.34 0.95 -1.78
CA HIS A 186 8.91 1.44 -0.51
C HIS A 186 9.83 2.65 -0.72
N ARG A 187 10.43 2.74 -1.92
CA ARG A 187 11.36 3.80 -2.30
C ARG A 187 10.83 4.71 -3.39
N MET A 188 9.58 4.53 -3.79
CA MET A 188 8.89 5.33 -4.78
C MET A 188 7.56 5.85 -4.21
N PHE A 189 7.44 7.17 -4.10
CA PHE A 189 6.15 7.78 -3.79
C PHE A 189 5.13 7.45 -4.87
N HIS A 190 3.91 7.17 -4.44
CA HIS A 190 2.79 6.96 -5.32
C HIS A 190 1.50 7.51 -4.71
N GLN A 191 0.54 7.84 -5.56
CA GLN A 191 -0.73 8.46 -5.18
C GLN A 191 -1.83 8.00 -6.12
N VAL A 192 -2.92 7.47 -5.58
CA VAL A 192 -4.12 7.20 -6.36
C VAL A 192 -4.76 8.54 -6.74
N GLU A 193 -5.08 8.72 -8.01
CA GLU A 193 -5.78 9.89 -8.50
C GLU A 193 -7.27 9.85 -8.13
N ARG A 194 -8.00 10.91 -8.43
CA ARG A 194 -9.45 10.94 -8.23
C ARG A 194 -10.11 9.76 -8.94
N VAL A 195 -11.20 9.27 -8.39
CA VAL A 195 -11.93 8.11 -8.94
C VAL A 195 -13.39 8.48 -9.12
N GLY A 196 -13.88 8.49 -10.36
CA GLY A 196 -15.30 8.72 -10.64
C GLY A 196 -16.22 7.59 -10.12
N PRO A 197 -17.54 7.76 -10.28
CA PRO A 197 -18.19 8.96 -10.82
C PRO A 197 -18.16 10.14 -9.84
N PHE A 198 -18.16 11.39 -10.37
CA PHE A 198 -18.04 12.62 -9.58
C PHE A 198 -19.37 13.33 -9.32
N ASP A 199 -20.44 12.86 -9.91
CA ASP A 199 -21.79 13.43 -9.81
C ASP A 199 -22.35 13.47 -8.38
N GLN A 200 -21.78 12.64 -7.49
CA GLN A 200 -22.23 12.52 -6.10
C GLN A 200 -21.21 13.10 -5.07
N GLY A 201 -20.06 13.61 -5.53
CA GLY A 201 -18.97 14.06 -4.68
C GLY A 201 -18.31 12.91 -3.89
N THR A 202 -17.31 13.22 -3.06
CA THR A 202 -16.72 12.23 -2.13
C THR A 202 -17.70 11.90 -1.03
N ARG A 203 -18.05 10.62 -0.92
CA ARG A 203 -18.85 10.11 0.20
C ARG A 203 -17.97 9.49 1.26
N MET A 204 -18.24 9.86 2.49
CA MET A 204 -17.61 9.26 3.66
C MET A 204 -18.52 8.18 4.22
N VAL A 205 -17.93 7.04 4.58
CA VAL A 205 -18.61 5.88 5.16
C VAL A 205 -18.02 5.53 6.50
N THR A 206 -18.79 4.83 7.34
CA THR A 206 -18.28 4.36 8.63
C THR A 206 -17.46 3.08 8.48
N PRO A 207 -16.67 2.69 9.49
CA PRO A 207 -15.93 1.42 9.48
C PRO A 207 -16.81 0.17 9.29
N ARG A 208 -18.13 0.32 9.49
CA ARG A 208 -19.12 -0.77 9.35
C ARG A 208 -19.70 -0.89 7.95
N ALA A 209 -19.27 -0.04 7.02
CA ALA A 209 -19.72 -0.13 5.64
C ALA A 209 -19.21 -1.42 4.98
N GLU A 210 -20.03 -1.97 4.12
CA GLU A 210 -19.75 -3.18 3.35
C GLU A 210 -20.01 -2.93 1.88
N LEU A 211 -19.08 -3.36 1.03
CA LEU A 211 -19.21 -3.35 -0.42
C LEU A 211 -19.37 -4.79 -0.93
N GLY A 212 -20.32 -4.99 -1.83
CA GLY A 212 -20.54 -6.27 -2.52
C GLY A 212 -21.57 -6.17 -3.62
N PRO A 213 -21.84 -7.26 -4.36
CA PRO A 213 -22.85 -7.29 -5.42
C PRO A 213 -24.27 -7.13 -4.85
N ALA A 214 -25.09 -6.38 -5.56
CA ALA A 214 -26.53 -6.27 -5.27
C ALA A 214 -27.23 -7.62 -5.47
N ARG A 215 -28.18 -7.94 -4.59
CA ARG A 215 -28.92 -9.22 -4.65
C ARG A 215 -30.26 -9.10 -5.39
N ASP A 216 -30.44 -8.05 -6.16
CA ASP A 216 -31.68 -7.73 -6.88
C ASP A 216 -31.65 -8.11 -8.38
N GLY A 217 -30.55 -8.73 -8.83
CA GLY A 217 -30.39 -9.19 -10.22
C GLY A 217 -29.99 -8.10 -11.22
N THR A 218 -29.66 -6.89 -10.78
CA THR A 218 -29.21 -5.79 -11.64
C THR A 218 -27.78 -5.97 -12.16
N GLY A 219 -26.95 -6.75 -11.44
CA GLY A 219 -25.51 -6.86 -11.69
C GLY A 219 -24.68 -5.71 -11.11
N ASP A 220 -25.32 -4.78 -10.41
CA ASP A 220 -24.64 -3.67 -9.75
C ASP A 220 -23.89 -4.15 -8.49
N TRP A 221 -22.95 -3.33 -8.07
CA TRP A 221 -22.32 -3.40 -6.74
C TRP A 221 -22.85 -2.26 -5.86
N ILE A 222 -23.03 -2.55 -4.58
CA ILE A 222 -23.61 -1.62 -3.61
C ILE A 222 -22.70 -1.45 -2.40
N VAL A 223 -22.70 -0.24 -1.88
CA VAL A 223 -22.14 0.07 -0.55
C VAL A 223 -23.31 0.21 0.42
N VAL A 224 -23.30 -0.62 1.46
CA VAL A 224 -24.28 -0.56 2.55
C VAL A 224 -23.56 -0.08 3.80
N ASP A 225 -24.03 1.03 4.38
CA ASP A 225 -23.54 1.56 5.66
C ASP A 225 -24.70 1.66 6.65
N ARG A 226 -24.53 1.08 7.83
CA ARG A 226 -25.59 1.05 8.89
C ARG A 226 -26.95 0.60 8.35
N LYS A 227 -26.95 -0.46 7.53
CA LYS A 227 -28.14 -1.06 6.87
C LYS A 227 -28.81 -0.16 5.80
N THR A 228 -28.18 0.92 5.39
CA THR A 228 -28.67 1.80 4.33
C THR A 228 -27.76 1.67 3.11
N GLU A 229 -28.33 1.48 1.92
CA GLU A 229 -27.59 1.60 0.67
C GLU A 229 -27.19 3.06 0.47
N VAL A 230 -25.88 3.33 0.44
CA VAL A 230 -25.35 4.70 0.32
C VAL A 230 -24.72 4.97 -1.04
N PHE A 231 -24.39 3.91 -1.80
CA PHE A 231 -23.84 4.01 -3.14
C PHE A 231 -24.19 2.77 -3.95
N ARG A 232 -24.40 2.97 -5.26
CA ARG A 232 -24.67 1.89 -6.22
C ARG A 232 -24.07 2.25 -7.58
N ALA A 233 -23.39 1.30 -8.20
CA ALA A 233 -22.91 1.39 -9.57
C ALA A 233 -22.58 0.00 -10.12
N PRO A 234 -22.52 -0.20 -11.45
CA PRO A 234 -21.93 -1.39 -12.04
C PRO A 234 -20.44 -1.52 -11.68
N LEU A 235 -19.93 -2.76 -11.61
CA LEU A 235 -18.55 -3.04 -11.17
C LEU A 235 -17.48 -2.27 -11.96
N GLU A 236 -17.70 -2.03 -13.25
CA GLU A 236 -16.79 -1.26 -14.11
C GLU A 236 -16.66 0.23 -13.75
N LYS A 237 -17.52 0.74 -12.85
CA LYS A 237 -17.39 2.09 -12.29
C LYS A 237 -16.56 2.14 -11.02
N PHE A 238 -16.23 0.99 -10.45
CA PHE A 238 -15.30 0.90 -9.32
C PHE A 238 -13.87 0.70 -9.83
N ARG A 239 -12.94 1.45 -9.29
CA ARG A 239 -11.52 1.21 -9.50
C ARG A 239 -11.10 0.01 -8.68
N VAL A 240 -11.02 -1.14 -9.31
CA VAL A 240 -10.53 -2.36 -8.69
C VAL A 240 -9.06 -2.53 -9.02
N SER A 241 -8.23 -2.65 -7.99
CA SER A 241 -6.82 -3.00 -8.14
C SER A 241 -6.46 -4.16 -7.22
N VAL A 242 -5.63 -5.07 -7.73
CA VAL A 242 -5.08 -6.19 -6.98
C VAL A 242 -3.59 -5.93 -6.80
N LEU A 243 -3.14 -5.93 -5.55
CA LEU A 243 -1.75 -5.74 -5.20
C LEU A 243 -1.15 -7.08 -4.83
N TRP A 244 0.02 -7.36 -5.41
CA TRP A 244 0.85 -8.51 -5.11
C TRP A 244 2.15 -8.02 -4.52
N LYS A 245 2.65 -8.70 -3.47
CA LYS A 245 3.92 -8.38 -2.84
C LYS A 245 4.77 -9.62 -2.63
N ALA A 246 6.07 -9.44 -2.83
CA ALA A 246 7.07 -10.47 -2.60
C ALA A 246 8.33 -9.91 -1.96
N ASP A 247 8.92 -10.66 -1.05
CA ASP A 247 10.29 -10.41 -0.60
C ASP A 247 11.27 -10.81 -1.72
N VAL A 248 12.31 -10.00 -1.93
CA VAL A 248 13.27 -10.15 -3.02
C VAL A 248 14.67 -10.34 -2.44
N TYR A 249 15.36 -11.39 -2.87
CA TYR A 249 16.73 -11.66 -2.47
C TYR A 249 17.60 -11.95 -3.70
N LYS A 250 18.76 -11.32 -3.77
CA LYS A 250 19.70 -11.54 -4.87
C LYS A 250 20.24 -12.97 -4.88
N THR A 251 20.48 -13.54 -3.69
CA THR A 251 21.00 -14.88 -3.54
C THR A 251 20.37 -15.60 -2.35
N GLU A 252 20.49 -16.93 -2.31
CA GLU A 252 20.08 -17.74 -1.15
C GLU A 252 20.88 -17.38 0.13
N GLU A 253 22.12 -16.92 0.00
CA GLU A 253 22.91 -16.45 1.15
C GLU A 253 22.28 -15.20 1.77
N GLU A 254 21.84 -14.25 0.95
CA GLU A 254 21.12 -13.05 1.41
C GLU A 254 19.83 -13.41 2.14
N ARG A 255 19.06 -14.36 1.61
CA ARG A 255 17.84 -14.86 2.25
C ARG A 255 18.14 -15.46 3.65
N ARG A 256 19.19 -16.28 3.77
CA ARG A 256 19.57 -16.89 5.06
C ARG A 256 19.93 -15.85 6.11
N ARG A 257 20.54 -14.73 5.73
CA ARG A 257 20.85 -13.62 6.67
C ARG A 257 19.63 -13.03 7.36
N VAL A 258 18.42 -13.21 6.81
CA VAL A 258 17.18 -12.77 7.47
C VAL A 258 16.97 -13.44 8.82
N GLU A 259 17.44 -14.68 8.98
CA GLU A 259 17.32 -15.45 10.23
C GLU A 259 18.47 -15.16 11.20
N ASP A 260 19.67 -14.93 10.68
CA ASP A 260 20.91 -14.84 11.47
C ASP A 260 21.21 -13.42 11.98
N ASP A 261 20.78 -12.36 11.27
CA ASP A 261 21.07 -10.95 11.57
C ASP A 261 19.75 -10.15 11.69
N ARG A 262 19.02 -10.39 12.77
CA ARG A 262 17.71 -9.76 13.04
C ARG A 262 17.85 -8.60 14.01
N LEU A 263 17.21 -7.49 13.68
CA LEU A 263 17.07 -6.35 14.61
C LEU A 263 16.08 -6.66 15.73
N THR A 264 16.46 -6.37 16.96
CA THR A 264 15.53 -6.19 18.08
C THR A 264 15.06 -4.73 18.16
N LEU A 265 14.08 -4.42 18.98
CA LEU A 265 13.72 -3.01 19.23
C LEU A 265 14.82 -2.26 19.99
N GLU A 266 15.54 -2.96 20.84
CA GLU A 266 16.71 -2.48 21.58
C GLU A 266 17.83 -2.07 20.60
N ASP A 267 18.13 -2.89 19.59
CA ASP A 267 19.11 -2.54 18.55
C ASP A 267 18.67 -1.28 17.78
N VAL A 268 17.38 -1.17 17.46
CA VAL A 268 16.83 0.02 16.78
C VAL A 268 17.02 1.26 17.64
N ALA A 269 16.69 1.18 18.93
CA ALA A 269 16.86 2.28 19.86
C ALA A 269 18.36 2.68 20.00
N GLU A 270 19.26 1.73 20.17
CA GLU A 270 20.70 1.98 20.29
C GLU A 270 21.30 2.63 19.03
N ILE A 271 20.86 2.22 17.84
CA ILE A 271 21.31 2.80 16.56
C ILE A 271 20.87 4.26 16.47
N PHE A 272 19.60 4.53 16.75
CA PHE A 272 19.10 5.90 16.76
C PHE A 272 19.77 6.76 17.82
N ASP A 273 19.87 6.28 19.07
CA ASP A 273 20.49 7.02 20.17
C ASP A 273 21.94 7.42 19.88
N ARG A 274 22.69 6.55 19.17
CA ARG A 274 24.04 6.84 18.72
C ARG A 274 24.06 7.96 17.68
N ASP A 275 23.25 7.89 16.64
CA ASP A 275 23.19 8.89 15.58
C ASP A 275 22.66 10.23 16.10
N LEU A 276 21.64 10.22 16.97
CA LEU A 276 21.09 11.42 17.61
C LEU A 276 22.18 12.13 18.44
N LYS A 277 22.94 11.37 19.23
CA LYS A 277 24.06 11.91 20.00
C LYS A 277 25.15 12.50 19.09
N GLU A 278 25.49 11.85 17.98
CA GLU A 278 26.47 12.34 17.01
C GLU A 278 25.99 13.63 16.33
N ARG A 279 24.69 13.79 16.14
CA ARG A 279 24.05 15.04 15.65
C ARG A 279 23.94 16.13 16.71
N GLY A 280 24.21 15.83 17.98
CA GLY A 280 24.06 16.78 19.08
C GLY A 280 22.62 16.97 19.56
N GLU A 281 21.72 16.02 19.24
CA GLU A 281 20.33 16.05 19.68
C GLU A 281 20.20 15.50 21.10
N ASP A 282 19.45 16.20 21.95
CA ASP A 282 19.11 15.74 23.31
C ASP A 282 17.79 14.94 23.30
N LEU A 283 17.78 13.91 22.49
CA LEU A 283 16.65 12.99 22.34
C LEU A 283 17.13 11.56 22.47
N ARG A 284 16.33 10.71 23.14
CA ARG A 284 16.56 9.25 23.26
C ARG A 284 15.30 8.48 22.95
N ILE A 285 15.48 7.29 22.43
CA ILE A 285 14.38 6.36 22.17
C ILE A 285 14.01 5.64 23.47
N ASP A 286 12.85 5.95 24.01
CA ASP A 286 12.29 5.23 25.14
C ASP A 286 11.29 4.19 24.61
N LEU A 287 11.67 2.91 24.66
CA LEU A 287 10.85 1.79 24.19
C LEU A 287 9.52 1.64 24.95
N GLY A 288 9.46 2.12 26.19
CA GLY A 288 8.21 2.15 26.97
C GLY A 288 7.23 3.25 26.55
N ARG A 289 7.66 4.16 25.66
CA ARG A 289 6.92 5.35 25.23
C ARG A 289 6.73 5.46 23.72
N LEU A 290 6.85 4.35 22.97
CA LEU A 290 6.70 4.33 21.52
C LEU A 290 5.32 4.82 21.04
N ASP A 291 4.29 4.75 21.87
CA ASP A 291 2.94 5.21 21.53
C ASP A 291 2.77 6.74 21.71
N GLU A 292 3.78 7.44 22.23
CA GLU A 292 3.67 8.86 22.47
C GLU A 292 3.92 9.68 21.19
N ALA A 293 2.95 10.51 20.84
CA ALA A 293 3.03 11.42 19.70
C ALA A 293 4.25 12.36 19.73
N PHE A 294 4.77 12.67 20.94
CA PHE A 294 5.96 13.49 21.10
C PHE A 294 7.19 12.85 20.47
N LEU A 295 7.46 11.55 20.76
CA LEU A 295 8.62 10.85 20.24
C LEU A 295 8.57 10.76 18.71
N GLN A 296 7.39 10.40 18.17
CA GLN A 296 7.17 10.37 16.74
C GLN A 296 7.46 11.72 16.08
N LYS A 297 6.94 12.82 16.63
CA LYS A 297 7.16 14.18 16.10
C LYS A 297 8.62 14.60 16.21
N ALA A 298 9.28 14.33 17.34
CA ALA A 298 10.68 14.69 17.55
C ALA A 298 11.59 13.97 16.54
N LEU A 299 11.40 12.67 16.33
CA LEU A 299 12.16 11.91 15.34
C LEU A 299 11.87 12.35 13.89
N ALA A 300 10.63 12.69 13.58
CA ALA A 300 10.28 13.22 12.25
C ALA A 300 10.95 14.58 11.96
N CYS A 301 11.28 15.36 12.98
CA CYS A 301 12.06 16.59 12.79
C CYS A 301 13.54 16.30 12.45
N VAL A 302 14.12 15.24 13.03
CA VAL A 302 15.52 14.86 12.78
C VAL A 302 15.67 14.06 11.48
N TYR A 303 14.70 13.20 11.19
CA TYR A 303 14.66 12.32 10.00
C TYR A 303 13.39 12.58 9.18
N PRO A 304 13.29 13.75 8.53
CA PRO A 304 12.07 14.14 7.83
C PRO A 304 11.83 13.24 6.62
N GLU A 305 10.57 12.81 6.47
CA GLU A 305 10.10 12.21 5.23
C GLU A 305 10.02 13.29 4.13
N ALA A 306 10.45 12.95 2.92
CA ALA A 306 10.29 13.85 1.79
C ALA A 306 8.79 14.05 1.48
N LEU A 307 8.46 15.24 0.99
CA LEU A 307 7.13 15.55 0.47
C LEU A 307 7.20 15.58 -1.06
N PRO A 308 6.42 14.77 -1.78
CA PRO A 308 6.50 14.70 -3.23
C PRO A 308 5.88 15.96 -3.87
N VAL A 309 6.65 16.58 -4.79
CA VAL A 309 6.22 17.76 -5.54
C VAL A 309 5.08 17.40 -6.49
N GLY A 310 4.05 18.25 -6.56
CA GLY A 310 2.92 18.05 -7.47
C GLY A 310 1.93 16.98 -7.02
N ALA A 311 2.03 16.51 -5.79
CA ALA A 311 0.99 15.67 -5.18
C ALA A 311 -0.35 16.42 -5.15
N GLY A 312 -1.42 15.71 -5.50
CA GLY A 312 -2.78 16.24 -5.40
C GLY A 312 -3.26 16.30 -3.95
N ARG A 313 -4.21 17.19 -3.67
CA ARG A 313 -4.81 17.29 -2.33
C ARG A 313 -5.49 15.98 -1.96
N SER A 314 -5.07 15.40 -0.85
CA SER A 314 -5.59 14.14 -0.36
C SER A 314 -7.03 14.26 0.17
N ILE A 315 -7.77 13.15 0.11
CA ILE A 315 -9.07 12.99 0.79
C ILE A 315 -8.97 13.13 2.32
N TYR A 316 -7.77 13.06 2.88
CA TYR A 316 -7.49 13.21 4.31
C TYR A 316 -6.88 14.57 4.68
N ASP A 317 -6.61 15.44 3.70
CA ASP A 317 -6.20 16.82 3.94
C ASP A 317 -7.43 17.70 4.22
N ASP A 318 -7.38 18.48 5.29
CA ASP A 318 -8.43 19.45 5.67
C ASP A 318 -8.50 20.66 4.73
#